data_e4b6a116d7c4ffc4544317a3408b25c9
#
_entry.id   e4b6a116d7c4ffc4544317a3408b25c9
#
_cell.length_a   1.000
_cell.length_b   1.000
_cell.length_c   1.000
_cell.angle_alpha   90.00
_cell.angle_beta   90.00
_cell.angle_gamma   90.00
#
_symmetry.space_group_name_H-M   'P 1'
#
loop_
_entity.id
_entity.type
_entity.pdbx_description
1 polymer ?
#
loop_
_entity_poly.entity_id
_entity_poly.type
_entity_poly.pdbx_seq_one_letter_code
_entity_poly.pdbx_strand_id
1 'polypeptide(L)'
;MHNFKKIIKTIVVVAVCVTLLAGLDMALYPCTFMRNDIHAVVSNQYDDIILGTSHGMTDIDPAVMEEITGRSGHNVCVGGEYGIDAYYIARLIAEKQKPARIIYEIDPGYFVSEKEEGNNYLLFYHEFPFSKAKVEYFWNSIAKCNFRTVLFPWYEYSLGYELSKVKETFT
;
A
#
# COMPACT_ATOMS: atom_id res chain seq x y z
N MET A 1 -20.86 -16.40 -39.42
CA MET A 1 -19.42 -16.11 -39.54
C MET A 1 -19.04 -14.64 -39.31
N HIS A 2 -19.78 -13.67 -39.85
CA HIS A 2 -19.45 -12.25 -39.76
C HIS A 2 -19.40 -11.73 -38.27
N ASN A 3 -20.36 -12.08 -37.46
CA ASN A 3 -20.42 -11.69 -36.03
C ASN A 3 -19.29 -12.33 -35.21
N PHE A 4 -18.89 -13.55 -35.50
CA PHE A 4 -17.80 -14.23 -34.81
C PHE A 4 -16.44 -13.51 -35.01
N LYS A 5 -16.18 -13.05 -36.27
CA LYS A 5 -14.97 -12.26 -36.57
C LYS A 5 -14.97 -10.91 -35.86
N LYS A 6 -16.13 -10.28 -35.66
CA LYS A 6 -16.25 -9.02 -34.88
C LYS A 6 -15.95 -9.27 -33.40
N ILE A 7 -16.52 -10.33 -32.84
CA ILE A 7 -16.27 -10.69 -31.44
C ILE A 7 -14.77 -10.94 -31.20
N ILE A 8 -14.11 -11.73 -32.06
CA ILE A 8 -12.67 -11.98 -31.93
C ILE A 8 -11.87 -10.66 -32.01
N LYS A 9 -12.18 -9.78 -32.98
CA LYS A 9 -11.49 -8.47 -33.08
C LYS A 9 -11.66 -7.65 -31.81
N THR A 10 -12.87 -7.62 -31.24
CA THR A 10 -13.13 -6.88 -29.98
C THR A 10 -12.31 -7.47 -28.82
N ILE A 11 -12.29 -8.80 -28.69
CA ILE A 11 -11.50 -9.47 -27.64
C ILE A 11 -10.01 -9.15 -27.80
N VAL A 12 -9.48 -9.20 -29.01
CA VAL A 12 -8.06 -8.88 -29.27
C VAL A 12 -7.76 -7.42 -28.92
N VAL A 13 -8.60 -6.48 -29.31
CA VAL A 13 -8.40 -5.05 -28.97
C VAL A 13 -8.43 -4.85 -27.46
N VAL A 14 -9.41 -5.44 -26.77
CA VAL A 14 -9.49 -5.35 -25.30
C VAL A 14 -8.24 -5.95 -24.66
N ALA A 15 -7.80 -7.13 -25.10
CA ALA A 15 -6.59 -7.78 -24.59
C ALA A 15 -5.35 -6.91 -24.79
N VAL A 16 -5.18 -6.30 -25.96
CA VAL A 16 -4.07 -5.37 -26.24
C VAL A 16 -4.13 -4.15 -25.31
N CYS A 17 -5.30 -3.54 -25.16
CA CYS A 17 -5.47 -2.39 -24.24
C CYS A 17 -5.12 -2.76 -22.79
N VAL A 18 -5.60 -3.89 -22.31
CA VAL A 18 -5.30 -4.37 -20.94
C VAL A 18 -3.80 -4.62 -20.79
N THR A 19 -3.16 -5.25 -21.78
CA THR A 19 -1.70 -5.52 -21.74
C THR A 19 -0.89 -4.22 -21.72
N LEU A 20 -1.29 -3.24 -22.52
CA LEU A 20 -0.62 -1.94 -22.56
C LEU A 20 -0.80 -1.18 -21.23
N LEU A 21 -2.00 -1.19 -20.66
CA LEU A 21 -2.26 -0.57 -19.36
C LEU A 21 -1.47 -1.26 -18.25
N ALA A 22 -1.45 -2.58 -18.21
CA ALA A 22 -0.66 -3.33 -17.24
C ALA A 22 0.85 -3.10 -17.41
N GLY A 23 1.32 -2.97 -18.64
CA GLY A 23 2.72 -2.63 -18.94
C GLY A 23 3.09 -1.22 -18.48
N LEU A 24 2.20 -0.25 -18.71
CA LEU A 24 2.38 1.11 -18.19
C LEU A 24 2.38 1.15 -16.66
N ASP A 25 1.47 0.41 -16.06
CA ASP A 25 1.35 0.34 -14.60
C ASP A 25 2.64 -0.24 -13.98
N MET A 26 3.14 -1.32 -14.55
CA MET A 26 4.40 -1.92 -14.12
C MET A 26 5.61 -1.00 -14.34
N ALA A 27 5.63 -0.28 -15.47
CA ALA A 27 6.74 0.61 -15.83
C ALA A 27 6.75 1.92 -15.03
N LEU A 28 5.58 2.41 -14.63
CA LEU A 28 5.42 3.66 -13.90
C LEU A 28 5.23 3.46 -12.40
N TYR A 29 5.14 2.21 -11.93
CA TYR A 29 4.98 1.91 -10.51
C TYR A 29 6.32 2.13 -9.79
N PRO A 30 6.39 3.08 -8.84
CA PRO A 30 7.66 3.38 -8.17
C PRO A 30 8.04 2.30 -7.17
N CYS A 31 9.33 2.12 -6.98
CA CYS A 31 9.85 1.41 -5.81
C CYS A 31 9.64 2.32 -4.59
N THR A 32 8.74 1.93 -3.70
CA THR A 32 8.43 2.69 -2.49
C THR A 32 8.95 1.96 -1.26
N PHE A 33 9.25 2.72 -0.18
CA PHE A 33 9.57 2.11 1.12
C PHE A 33 8.43 1.22 1.62
N MET A 34 7.17 1.55 1.30
CA MET A 34 5.99 0.78 1.66
C MET A 34 6.03 -0.65 1.11
N ARG A 35 6.58 -0.84 -0.10
CA ARG A 35 6.79 -2.19 -0.64
C ARG A 35 7.73 -2.99 0.25
N ASN A 36 8.83 -2.39 0.68
CA ASN A 36 9.81 -3.05 1.53
C ASN A 36 9.19 -3.39 2.90
N ASP A 37 8.41 -2.46 3.48
CA ASP A 37 7.76 -2.65 4.77
C ASP A 37 6.70 -3.75 4.72
N ILE A 38 5.83 -3.76 3.71
CA ILE A 38 4.86 -4.83 3.53
C ILE A 38 5.55 -6.16 3.28
N HIS A 39 6.58 -6.19 2.42
CA HIS A 39 7.33 -7.40 2.16
C HIS A 39 7.99 -7.93 3.44
N ALA A 40 8.56 -7.04 4.25
CA ALA A 40 9.17 -7.40 5.52
C ALA A 40 8.17 -8.06 6.48
N VAL A 41 7.01 -7.42 6.72
CA VAL A 41 6.00 -7.94 7.67
C VAL A 41 5.25 -9.18 7.16
N VAL A 42 5.24 -9.40 5.85
CA VAL A 42 4.64 -10.61 5.25
C VAL A 42 5.60 -11.79 5.27
N SER A 43 6.92 -11.53 5.17
CA SER A 43 7.94 -12.57 5.00
C SER A 43 8.70 -12.91 6.27
N ASN A 44 8.70 -12.04 7.27
CA ASN A 44 9.44 -12.22 8.52
C ASN A 44 8.49 -12.27 9.73
N GLN A 45 9.06 -12.60 10.88
CA GLN A 45 8.39 -12.54 12.18
C GLN A 45 9.07 -11.47 13.02
N TYR A 46 8.28 -10.64 13.67
CA TYR A 46 8.75 -9.59 14.57
C TYR A 46 8.03 -9.68 15.90
N ASP A 47 8.72 -9.36 16.99
CA ASP A 47 8.12 -9.27 18.32
C ASP A 47 7.26 -8.02 18.45
N ASP A 48 7.74 -6.91 17.91
CA ASP A 48 7.10 -5.60 18.00
C ASP A 48 6.83 -5.04 16.60
N ILE A 49 5.60 -4.62 16.34
CA ILE A 49 5.22 -3.91 15.12
C ILE A 49 4.75 -2.51 15.52
N ILE A 50 5.30 -1.51 14.84
CA ILE A 50 4.94 -0.11 15.04
C ILE A 50 4.04 0.32 13.89
N LEU A 51 2.86 0.84 14.22
CA LEU A 51 1.89 1.45 13.31
C LEU A 51 1.73 2.92 13.67
N GLY A 52 1.37 3.74 12.72
CA GLY A 52 1.11 5.15 12.95
C GLY A 52 1.41 6.03 11.76
N THR A 53 1.55 7.29 12.03
CA THR A 53 1.65 8.36 11.05
C THR A 53 3.09 8.70 10.70
N SER A 54 3.29 9.87 10.08
CA SER A 54 4.65 10.38 9.79
C SER A 54 5.49 10.59 11.06
N HIS A 55 4.87 10.87 12.20
CA HIS A 55 5.58 11.01 13.47
C HIS A 55 6.15 9.65 13.92
N GLY A 56 5.33 8.59 13.93
CA GLY A 56 5.83 7.26 14.23
C GLY A 56 6.90 6.78 13.24
N MET A 57 6.77 7.17 11.95
CA MET A 57 7.74 6.83 10.92
C MET A 57 9.12 7.47 11.18
N THR A 58 9.16 8.71 11.66
CA THR A 58 10.41 9.45 11.86
C THR A 58 10.98 9.36 13.27
N ASP A 59 10.13 9.21 14.29
CA ASP A 59 10.51 9.37 15.68
C ASP A 59 10.72 8.03 16.39
N ILE A 60 10.25 6.91 15.82
CA ILE A 60 10.39 5.59 16.42
C ILE A 60 11.34 4.73 15.58
N ASP A 61 12.54 4.47 16.11
CA ASP A 61 13.54 3.60 15.50
C ASP A 61 13.45 2.18 16.10
N PRO A 62 13.02 1.16 15.32
CA PRO A 62 12.95 -0.21 15.79
C PRO A 62 14.33 -0.78 16.22
N ALA A 63 15.42 -0.34 15.55
CA ALA A 63 16.75 -0.85 15.88
C ALA A 63 17.20 -0.39 17.29
N VAL A 64 16.91 0.87 17.65
CA VAL A 64 17.16 1.38 19.00
C VAL A 64 16.30 0.64 20.04
N MET A 65 15.05 0.36 19.69
CA MET A 65 14.16 -0.42 20.56
C MET A 65 14.70 -1.85 20.76
N GLU A 66 15.18 -2.49 19.72
CA GLU A 66 15.76 -3.84 19.77
C GLU A 66 17.04 -3.86 20.63
N GLU A 67 17.93 -2.87 20.49
CA GLU A 67 19.13 -2.76 21.32
C GLU A 67 18.80 -2.69 22.82
N ILE A 68 17.75 -1.95 23.18
CA ILE A 68 17.34 -1.75 24.58
C ILE A 68 16.57 -2.96 25.13
N THR A 69 15.67 -3.52 24.32
CA THR A 69 14.69 -4.52 24.78
C THR A 69 15.06 -5.96 24.44
N GLY A 70 15.99 -6.17 23.51
CA GLY A 70 16.31 -7.48 22.93
C GLY A 70 15.17 -8.07 22.07
N ARG A 71 14.21 -7.25 21.65
CA ARG A 71 13.03 -7.68 20.88
C ARG A 71 13.09 -7.13 19.47
N SER A 72 12.96 -8.02 18.49
CA SER A 72 12.92 -7.62 17.09
C SER A 72 11.72 -6.72 16.80
N GLY A 73 11.94 -5.66 16.03
CA GLY A 73 10.88 -4.70 15.70
C GLY A 73 10.85 -4.33 14.23
N HIS A 74 9.66 -3.93 13.73
CA HIS A 74 9.52 -3.34 12.40
C HIS A 74 8.54 -2.17 12.44
N ASN A 75 8.93 -1.07 11.77
CA ASN A 75 8.12 0.14 11.67
C ASN A 75 7.41 0.16 10.31
N VAL A 76 6.07 0.13 10.34
CA VAL A 76 5.20 0.21 9.16
C VAL A 76 4.32 1.47 9.19
N CYS A 77 4.75 2.51 9.90
CA CYS A 77 4.08 3.80 9.91
C CYS A 77 4.11 4.45 8.53
N VAL A 78 3.06 5.15 8.18
CA VAL A 78 2.89 5.81 6.88
C VAL A 78 2.38 7.22 7.07
N GLY A 79 3.06 8.20 6.48
CA GLY A 79 2.59 9.58 6.49
C GLY A 79 1.17 9.70 5.93
N GLY A 80 0.28 10.34 6.69
CA GLY A 80 -1.12 10.46 6.31
C GLY A 80 -1.97 9.22 6.59
N GLU A 81 -1.51 8.30 7.44
CA GLU A 81 -2.29 7.15 7.87
C GLU A 81 -3.45 7.56 8.77
N TYR A 82 -4.64 7.04 8.48
CA TYR A 82 -5.81 7.17 9.33
C TYR A 82 -6.07 5.87 10.11
N GLY A 83 -6.82 5.97 11.21
CA GLY A 83 -7.13 4.80 12.03
C GLY A 83 -7.78 3.63 11.29
N ILE A 84 -8.53 3.91 10.20
CA ILE A 84 -9.08 2.86 9.34
C ILE A 84 -7.98 2.12 8.57
N ASP A 85 -6.92 2.82 8.17
CA ASP A 85 -5.80 2.23 7.45
C ASP A 85 -4.96 1.38 8.40
N ALA A 86 -4.61 1.93 9.59
CA ALA A 86 -3.93 1.19 10.66
C ALA A 86 -4.66 -0.12 11.02
N TYR A 87 -5.98 -0.08 11.09
CA TYR A 87 -6.79 -1.28 11.34
C TYR A 87 -6.58 -2.37 10.28
N TYR A 88 -6.57 -2.01 9.00
CA TYR A 88 -6.37 -3.00 7.93
C TYR A 88 -4.93 -3.47 7.81
N ILE A 89 -3.96 -2.59 8.11
CA ILE A 89 -2.55 -2.97 8.20
C ILE A 89 -2.36 -3.98 9.34
N ALA A 90 -2.90 -3.70 10.52
CA ALA A 90 -2.86 -4.61 11.65
C ALA A 90 -3.51 -5.97 11.33
N ARG A 91 -4.62 -5.98 10.59
CA ARG A 91 -5.27 -7.21 10.14
C ARG A 91 -4.42 -8.00 9.15
N LEU A 92 -3.78 -7.34 8.19
CA LEU A 92 -2.84 -7.99 7.28
C LEU A 92 -1.71 -8.66 8.05
N ILE A 93 -1.13 -7.94 9.00
CA ILE A 93 -0.05 -8.45 9.84
C ILE A 93 -0.54 -9.68 10.62
N ALA A 94 -1.72 -9.60 11.25
CA ALA A 94 -2.30 -10.72 12.01
C ALA A 94 -2.63 -11.96 11.14
N GLU A 95 -2.84 -11.80 9.84
CA GLU A 95 -2.99 -12.91 8.90
C GLU A 95 -1.64 -13.60 8.57
N LYS A 96 -0.52 -12.92 8.75
CA LYS A 96 0.83 -13.38 8.34
C LYS A 96 1.73 -13.73 9.49
N GLN A 97 1.62 -13.02 10.59
CA GLN A 97 2.45 -13.24 11.77
C GLN A 97 1.67 -12.91 13.07
N LYS A 98 2.25 -13.30 14.21
CA LYS A 98 1.68 -13.04 15.53
C LYS A 98 2.70 -12.27 16.36
N PRO A 99 2.81 -10.95 16.19
CA PRO A 99 3.70 -10.14 17.01
C PRO A 99 3.26 -10.20 18.47
N ALA A 100 4.21 -10.07 19.40
CA ALA A 100 3.91 -10.01 20.81
C ALA A 100 3.24 -8.69 21.19
N ARG A 101 3.59 -7.60 20.44
CA ARG A 101 2.98 -6.27 20.62
C ARG A 101 2.76 -5.59 19.29
N ILE A 102 1.68 -4.82 19.23
CA ILE A 102 1.46 -3.77 18.24
C ILE A 102 1.50 -2.45 18.99
N ILE A 103 2.41 -1.57 18.60
CA ILE A 103 2.56 -0.22 19.15
C ILE A 103 1.93 0.71 18.13
N TYR A 104 0.87 1.42 18.54
CA TYR A 104 0.18 2.35 17.64
C TYR A 104 0.45 3.79 18.10
N GLU A 105 1.18 4.52 17.26
CA GLU A 105 1.36 5.96 17.42
C GLU A 105 0.09 6.64 16.95
N ILE A 106 -0.46 7.52 17.77
CA ILE A 106 -1.75 8.17 17.56
C ILE A 106 -1.53 9.67 17.34
N ASP A 107 -1.76 10.13 16.11
CA ASP A 107 -1.82 11.56 15.82
C ASP A 107 -3.22 12.08 16.11
N PRO A 108 -3.38 13.02 17.08
CA PRO A 108 -4.69 13.61 17.41
C PRO A 108 -5.37 14.31 16.22
N GLY A 109 -4.59 14.77 15.23
CA GLY A 109 -5.12 15.47 14.05
C GLY A 109 -6.05 14.61 13.22
N TYR A 110 -5.84 13.29 13.21
CA TYR A 110 -6.68 12.38 12.42
C TYR A 110 -8.05 12.06 13.04
N PHE A 111 -8.29 12.45 14.28
CA PHE A 111 -9.62 12.34 14.87
C PHE A 111 -10.54 13.51 14.52
N VAL A 112 -9.98 14.60 14.00
CA VAL A 112 -10.72 15.82 13.67
C VAL A 112 -10.75 16.14 12.18
N SER A 113 -10.01 15.40 11.36
CA SER A 113 -9.98 15.53 9.90
C SER A 113 -10.59 14.33 9.20
N GLU A 114 -11.27 14.57 8.09
CA GLU A 114 -11.72 13.50 7.20
C GLU A 114 -10.54 13.02 6.33
N LYS A 115 -10.59 11.75 5.96
CA LYS A 115 -9.62 11.15 5.07
C LYS A 115 -9.73 11.77 3.67
N GLU A 116 -8.61 12.30 3.17
CA GLU A 116 -8.54 12.98 1.90
C GLU A 116 -8.10 12.07 0.75
N GLU A 117 -8.34 12.51 -0.50
CA GLU A 117 -7.79 11.87 -1.71
C GLU A 117 -6.27 12.11 -1.79
N GLY A 118 -5.56 11.16 -2.41
CA GLY A 118 -4.12 11.31 -2.69
C GLY A 118 -3.17 10.98 -1.52
N ASN A 119 -3.67 10.39 -0.46
CA ASN A 119 -2.85 9.98 0.67
C ASN A 119 -2.04 8.69 0.38
N ASN A 120 -0.90 8.54 1.07
CA ASN A 120 0.02 7.40 0.92
C ASN A 120 -0.63 6.03 1.17
N TYR A 121 -1.76 5.96 1.86
CA TYR A 121 -2.49 4.71 2.10
C TYR A 121 -2.90 3.97 0.82
N LEU A 122 -3.09 4.66 -0.30
CA LEU A 122 -3.38 4.03 -1.59
C LEU A 122 -2.21 3.20 -2.07
N LEU A 123 -0.99 3.74 -1.94
CA LEU A 123 0.25 3.01 -2.25
C LEU A 123 0.40 1.79 -1.35
N PHE A 124 0.10 1.96 -0.07
CA PHE A 124 0.11 0.87 0.90
C PHE A 124 -0.87 -0.24 0.52
N TYR A 125 -2.09 0.13 0.12
CA TYR A 125 -3.09 -0.81 -0.36
C TYR A 125 -2.59 -1.64 -1.55
N HIS A 126 -1.88 -1.02 -2.50
CA HIS A 126 -1.37 -1.73 -3.67
C HIS A 126 -0.38 -2.84 -3.30
N GLU A 127 0.44 -2.61 -2.29
CA GLU A 127 1.42 -3.60 -1.84
C GLU A 127 0.80 -4.76 -1.04
N PHE A 128 -0.44 -4.63 -0.55
CA PHE A 128 -1.10 -5.71 0.16
C PHE A 128 -1.23 -6.95 -0.72
N PRO A 129 -0.80 -8.14 -0.25
CA PRO A 129 -1.10 -9.38 -0.94
C PRO A 129 -2.62 -9.61 -1.00
N PHE A 130 -3.07 -10.31 -2.02
CA PHE A 130 -4.49 -10.64 -2.14
C PHE A 130 -4.95 -11.45 -0.91
N SER A 131 -5.92 -10.91 -0.19
CA SER A 131 -6.44 -11.49 1.04
C SER A 131 -7.85 -10.96 1.32
N LYS A 132 -8.51 -11.55 2.32
CA LYS A 132 -9.80 -11.03 2.79
C LYS A 132 -9.67 -9.61 3.33
N ALA A 133 -8.60 -9.33 4.07
CA ALA A 133 -8.31 -8.00 4.60
C ALA A 133 -8.18 -6.96 3.47
N LYS A 134 -7.50 -7.29 2.36
CA LYS A 134 -7.40 -6.40 1.20
C LYS A 134 -8.75 -6.08 0.57
N VAL A 135 -9.62 -7.08 0.40
CA VAL A 135 -10.97 -6.88 -0.17
C VAL A 135 -11.82 -6.00 0.73
N GLU A 136 -11.81 -6.25 2.02
CA GLU A 136 -12.55 -5.44 2.99
C GLU A 136 -12.00 -4.01 3.08
N TYR A 137 -10.67 -3.84 3.01
CA TYR A 137 -10.01 -2.54 2.96
C TYR A 137 -10.46 -1.73 1.74
N PHE A 138 -10.52 -2.37 0.56
CA PHE A 138 -11.04 -1.72 -0.63
C PHE A 138 -12.43 -1.13 -0.40
N TRP A 139 -13.38 -1.94 0.07
CA TRP A 139 -14.76 -1.50 0.20
C TRP A 139 -15.00 -0.52 1.34
N ASN A 140 -14.31 -0.67 2.45
CA ASN A 140 -14.57 0.13 3.63
C ASN A 140 -13.78 1.44 3.69
N SER A 141 -12.71 1.55 2.94
CA SER A 141 -11.82 2.72 2.94
C SER A 141 -11.58 3.25 1.53
N ILE A 142 -10.90 2.49 0.68
CA ILE A 142 -10.39 2.97 -0.61
C ILE A 142 -11.52 3.42 -1.56
N ALA A 143 -12.57 2.63 -1.70
CA ALA A 143 -13.68 2.93 -2.61
C ALA A 143 -14.45 4.21 -2.22
N LYS A 144 -14.40 4.58 -0.95
CA LYS A 144 -15.05 5.80 -0.43
C LYS A 144 -14.25 7.08 -0.70
N CYS A 145 -12.97 6.94 -0.99
CA CYS A 145 -12.08 8.07 -1.29
C CYS A 145 -11.86 8.19 -2.80
N ASN A 146 -10.90 7.48 -3.34
CA ASN A 146 -10.57 7.54 -4.76
C ASN A 146 -10.24 6.17 -5.33
N PHE A 147 -11.24 5.44 -5.81
CA PHE A 147 -11.04 4.11 -6.38
C PHE A 147 -10.29 4.12 -7.74
N ARG A 148 -10.18 5.29 -8.40
CA ARG A 148 -9.47 5.40 -9.70
C ARG A 148 -7.99 5.04 -9.56
N THR A 149 -7.37 5.43 -8.47
CA THR A 149 -5.96 5.13 -8.19
C THR A 149 -5.71 3.65 -7.93
N VAL A 150 -6.73 2.90 -7.51
CA VAL A 150 -6.66 1.44 -7.37
C VAL A 150 -6.65 0.74 -8.74
N LEU A 151 -7.44 1.24 -9.68
CA LEU A 151 -7.50 0.69 -11.05
C LEU A 151 -6.32 1.17 -11.90
N PHE A 152 -5.85 2.37 -11.63
CA PHE A 152 -4.79 3.04 -12.37
C PHE A 152 -3.78 3.68 -11.39
N PRO A 153 -2.91 2.91 -10.73
CA PRO A 153 -1.93 3.41 -9.78
C PRO A 153 -1.07 4.54 -10.35
N TRP A 154 -0.70 4.44 -11.62
CA TRP A 154 0.04 5.49 -12.35
C TRP A 154 -0.68 6.84 -12.38
N TYR A 155 -2.01 6.88 -12.20
CA TYR A 155 -2.76 8.13 -12.19
C TYR A 155 -2.34 9.04 -11.03
N GLU A 156 -2.18 8.48 -9.84
CA GLU A 156 -1.69 9.23 -8.67
C GLU A 156 -0.27 9.75 -8.90
N TYR A 157 0.57 8.92 -9.51
CA TYR A 157 1.93 9.31 -9.87
C TYR A 157 1.99 10.38 -10.96
N SER A 158 1.02 10.43 -11.85
CA SER A 158 0.94 11.46 -12.89
C SER A 158 0.63 12.85 -12.33
N LEU A 159 0.04 12.94 -11.14
CA LEU A 159 -0.35 14.21 -10.51
C LEU A 159 0.79 14.92 -9.77
N GLY A 160 1.85 14.24 -9.41
CA GLY A 160 2.97 14.83 -8.65
C GLY A 160 4.34 14.19 -8.93
N TYR A 161 4.53 13.59 -10.07
CA TYR A 161 5.55 12.60 -10.30
C TYR A 161 6.91 13.14 -10.75
N GLU A 162 7.97 12.71 -10.08
CA GLU A 162 9.35 12.89 -10.54
C GLU A 162 9.76 11.68 -11.41
N LEU A 163 10.05 11.92 -12.69
CA LEU A 163 10.53 10.90 -13.64
C LEU A 163 11.80 10.17 -13.16
N SER A 164 12.53 10.74 -12.21
CA SER A 164 13.69 10.11 -11.53
C SER A 164 13.30 8.80 -10.84
N LYS A 165 12.12 8.75 -10.20
CA LYS A 165 11.62 7.56 -9.48
C LYS A 165 11.25 6.40 -10.40
N VAL A 166 10.95 6.67 -11.69
CA VAL A 166 10.74 5.61 -12.70
C VAL A 166 12.03 4.86 -13.00
N LYS A 167 13.16 5.58 -13.04
CA LYS A 167 14.46 4.96 -13.28
C LYS A 167 14.86 4.00 -12.16
N GLU A 168 14.54 4.34 -10.92
CA GLU A 168 14.87 3.50 -9.75
C GLU A 168 14.10 2.15 -9.77
N THR A 169 12.97 2.08 -10.47
CA THR A 169 12.21 0.83 -10.63
C THR A 169 12.93 -0.17 -11.53
N PHE A 170 13.83 0.29 -12.40
CA PHE A 170 14.53 -0.52 -13.40
C PHE A 170 16.03 -0.73 -13.08
N THR A 171 16.54 -0.15 -12.01
CA THR A 171 17.92 -0.35 -11.53
C THR A 171 17.94 -1.18 -10.27
#